data_48ecee74b4d25bcbec23a021fa901608
#
_entry.id   48ecee74b4d25bcbec23a021fa901608
#
_cell.length_a   1.000
_cell.length_b   1.000
_cell.length_c   1.000
_cell.angle_alpha   90.00
_cell.angle_beta   90.00
_cell.angle_gamma   90.00
#
_symmetry.space_group_name_H-M   'P 1'
#
loop_
_entity.id
_entity.type
_entity.pdbx_description
1 polymer ?
#
loop_
_entity_poly.entity_id
_entity_poly.type
_entity_poly.pdbx_seq_one_letter_code
_entity_poly.pdbx_strand_id
1 'polypeptide(L)'
;MKELLLQLAGYHYWANQQLTDVIQQLPEEKKSQMVPSSFNSLLKTALHMWDAESIWWQRIKLSERIMVPSENFTGTFKEVANQLLLQNKQWIEWISNAQEHMFQHEFIYLNSKK
;
A
#
# COMPACT_ATOMS: atom_id res chain seq x y z
N MET A 1 6.97 -7.65 19.74
CA MET A 1 6.41 -6.69 18.76
C MET A 1 6.78 -7.05 17.34
N LYS A 2 8.05 -7.31 17.07
CA LYS A 2 8.53 -7.63 15.72
C LYS A 2 7.81 -8.84 15.10
N GLU A 3 7.67 -9.93 15.86
CA GLU A 3 7.00 -11.12 15.35
C GLU A 3 5.55 -10.87 14.98
N LEU A 4 4.85 -10.08 15.81
CA LEU A 4 3.46 -9.71 15.53
C LEU A 4 3.37 -8.89 14.25
N LEU A 5 4.26 -7.91 14.09
CA LEU A 5 4.27 -7.08 12.89
C LEU A 5 4.61 -7.89 11.65
N LEU A 6 5.52 -8.86 11.75
CA LEU A 6 5.82 -9.76 10.63
C LEU A 6 4.61 -10.59 10.24
N GLN A 7 3.86 -11.10 11.21
CA GLN A 7 2.65 -11.86 10.93
C GLN A 7 1.60 -10.99 10.25
N LEU A 8 1.41 -9.77 10.74
CA LEU A 8 0.44 -8.84 10.16
C LEU A 8 0.84 -8.43 8.74
N ALA A 9 2.11 -8.10 8.54
CA ALA A 9 2.60 -7.71 7.22
C ALA A 9 2.52 -8.87 6.22
N GLY A 10 2.86 -10.08 6.66
CA GLY A 10 2.74 -11.28 5.83
C GLY A 10 1.31 -11.58 5.45
N TYR A 11 0.39 -11.48 6.41
CA TYR A 11 -1.03 -11.67 6.15
C TYR A 11 -1.56 -10.61 5.19
N HIS A 12 -1.18 -9.37 5.40
CA HIS A 12 -1.58 -8.26 4.55
C HIS A 12 -1.13 -8.48 3.10
N TYR A 13 0.11 -8.88 2.92
CA TYR A 13 0.62 -9.21 1.59
C TYR A 13 -0.16 -10.36 0.95
N TRP A 14 -0.38 -11.44 1.72
CA TRP A 14 -1.12 -12.59 1.22
C TRP A 14 -2.54 -12.20 0.83
N ALA A 15 -3.24 -11.45 1.70
CA ALA A 15 -4.61 -11.04 1.43
C ALA A 15 -4.70 -10.15 0.19
N ASN A 16 -3.77 -9.21 0.04
CA ASN A 16 -3.74 -8.34 -1.13
C ASN A 16 -3.43 -9.13 -2.41
N GLN A 17 -2.57 -10.14 -2.31
CA GLN A 17 -2.27 -10.99 -3.46
C GLN A 17 -3.51 -11.76 -3.90
N GLN A 18 -4.26 -12.33 -2.94
CA GLN A 18 -5.51 -13.03 -3.25
C GLN A 18 -6.53 -12.09 -3.88
N LEU A 19 -6.70 -10.91 -3.29
CA LEU A 19 -7.66 -9.94 -3.79
C LEU A 19 -7.31 -9.44 -5.18
N THR A 20 -6.05 -9.08 -5.41
CA THR A 20 -5.64 -8.58 -6.72
C THR A 20 -5.70 -9.65 -7.80
N ASP A 21 -5.41 -10.91 -7.45
CA ASP A 21 -5.53 -12.02 -8.39
C ASP A 21 -6.98 -12.21 -8.86
N VAL A 22 -7.92 -12.13 -7.92
CA VAL A 22 -9.35 -12.23 -8.25
C VAL A 22 -9.76 -11.08 -9.17
N ILE A 23 -9.37 -9.87 -8.84
CA ILE A 23 -9.72 -8.70 -9.64
C ILE A 23 -9.09 -8.75 -11.03
N GLN A 24 -7.86 -9.26 -11.13
CA GLN A 24 -7.18 -9.38 -12.43
C GLN A 24 -7.92 -10.30 -13.40
N GLN A 25 -8.72 -11.21 -12.90
CA GLN A 25 -9.50 -12.12 -13.75
C GLN A 25 -10.75 -11.45 -14.33
N LEU A 26 -11.10 -10.27 -13.84
CA LEU A 26 -12.24 -9.53 -14.37
C LEU A 26 -11.88 -8.86 -15.68
N PRO A 27 -12.87 -8.61 -16.58
CA PRO A 27 -12.64 -7.77 -17.75
C PRO A 27 -12.13 -6.39 -17.36
N GLU A 28 -11.31 -5.78 -18.20
CA GLU A 28 -10.73 -4.46 -17.92
C GLU A 28 -11.80 -3.41 -17.62
N GLU A 29 -12.90 -3.44 -18.32
CA GLU A 29 -14.00 -2.52 -18.13
C GLU A 29 -14.61 -2.59 -16.75
N LYS A 30 -14.61 -3.80 -16.13
CA LYS A 30 -15.14 -3.98 -14.78
C LYS A 30 -14.21 -3.38 -13.73
N LYS A 31 -12.91 -3.36 -13.98
CA LYS A 31 -11.93 -2.80 -13.05
C LYS A 31 -12.06 -1.30 -12.93
N SER A 32 -12.46 -0.63 -14.02
CA SER A 32 -12.63 0.81 -14.05
C SER A 32 -14.09 1.27 -13.91
N GLN A 33 -15.02 0.31 -13.87
CA GLN A 33 -16.45 0.61 -13.81
C GLN A 33 -16.78 1.37 -12.53
N MET A 34 -17.57 2.41 -12.66
CA MET A 34 -18.07 3.15 -11.50
C MET A 34 -19.02 2.29 -10.67
N VAL A 35 -18.78 2.26 -9.37
CA VAL A 35 -19.65 1.56 -8.42
C VAL A 35 -19.89 2.48 -7.24
N PRO A 36 -21.04 2.36 -6.55
CA PRO A 36 -21.35 3.21 -5.40
C PRO A 36 -20.48 2.81 -4.20
N SER A 37 -19.30 3.41 -4.13
CA SER A 37 -18.35 3.16 -3.05
C SER A 37 -17.54 4.42 -2.81
N SER A 38 -16.71 4.40 -1.75
CA SER A 38 -15.91 5.55 -1.36
C SER A 38 -14.95 6.01 -2.45
N PHE A 39 -14.44 5.09 -3.29
CA PHE A 39 -13.46 5.42 -4.31
C PHE A 39 -13.95 5.18 -5.73
N ASN A 40 -15.22 4.87 -5.89
CA ASN A 40 -15.93 4.81 -7.16
C ASN A 40 -15.56 3.67 -8.12
N SER A 41 -14.44 2.98 -7.94
CA SER A 41 -14.08 1.84 -8.79
C SER A 41 -13.04 0.96 -8.11
N LEU A 42 -12.87 -0.25 -8.62
CA LEU A 42 -11.83 -1.17 -8.13
C LEU A 42 -10.44 -0.58 -8.38
N LEU A 43 -10.25 0.03 -9.53
CA LEU A 43 -8.98 0.68 -9.86
C LEU A 43 -8.65 1.80 -8.87
N LYS A 44 -9.61 2.67 -8.60
CA LYS A 44 -9.41 3.78 -7.66
C LYS A 44 -9.21 3.30 -6.23
N THR A 45 -9.88 2.21 -5.85
CA THR A 45 -9.68 1.61 -4.54
C THR A 45 -8.24 1.09 -4.39
N ALA A 46 -7.74 0.40 -5.42
CA ALA A 46 -6.37 -0.10 -5.41
C ALA A 46 -5.35 1.05 -5.38
N LEU A 47 -5.62 2.13 -6.11
CA LEU A 47 -4.78 3.32 -6.07
C LEU A 47 -4.72 3.91 -4.68
N HIS A 48 -5.86 3.98 -3.98
CA HIS A 48 -5.89 4.49 -2.62
C HIS A 48 -5.07 3.60 -1.67
N MET A 49 -5.19 2.29 -1.82
CA MET A 49 -4.41 1.36 -1.00
C MET A 49 -2.91 1.55 -1.20
N TRP A 50 -2.48 1.72 -2.45
CA TRP A 50 -1.08 1.97 -2.76
C TRP A 50 -0.63 3.32 -2.19
N ASP A 51 -1.45 4.36 -2.35
CA ASP A 51 -1.14 5.68 -1.78
C ASP A 51 -0.91 5.59 -0.27
N ALA A 52 -1.81 4.94 0.45
CA ALA A 52 -1.73 4.81 1.90
C ALA A 52 -0.44 4.08 2.31
N GLU A 53 -0.15 2.95 1.65
CA GLU A 53 1.06 2.18 1.93
C GLU A 53 2.33 2.99 1.66
N SER A 54 2.36 3.69 0.53
CA SER A 54 3.53 4.48 0.14
C SER A 54 3.75 5.68 1.05
N ILE A 55 2.68 6.37 1.41
CA ILE A 55 2.79 7.56 2.27
C ILE A 55 3.35 7.17 3.64
N TRP A 56 2.82 6.10 4.24
CA TRP A 56 3.34 5.64 5.53
C TRP A 56 4.77 5.13 5.42
N TRP A 57 5.11 4.45 4.32
CA TRP A 57 6.47 4.02 4.06
C TRP A 57 7.43 5.21 4.04
N GLN A 58 7.06 6.26 3.33
CA GLN A 58 7.89 7.45 3.23
C GLN A 58 8.05 8.15 4.58
N ARG A 59 6.99 8.17 5.39
CA ARG A 59 7.04 8.75 6.74
C ARG A 59 7.98 7.97 7.65
N ILE A 60 7.90 6.65 7.60
CA ILE A 60 8.79 5.79 8.40
C ILE A 60 10.25 5.98 7.97
N LYS A 61 10.50 6.16 6.69
CA LYS A 61 11.84 6.39 6.15
C LYS A 61 12.29 7.85 6.32
N LEU A 62 11.48 8.68 6.94
CA LEU A 62 11.78 10.09 7.20
C LEU A 62 12.08 10.90 5.93
N SER A 63 11.33 10.62 4.87
CA SER A 63 11.44 11.36 3.63
C SER A 63 11.07 12.83 3.85
N GLU A 64 11.87 13.74 3.32
CA GLU A 64 11.62 15.17 3.48
C GLU A 64 10.35 15.62 2.77
N ARG A 65 10.07 15.00 1.64
CA ARG A 65 8.89 15.32 0.83
C ARG A 65 8.10 14.06 0.55
N ILE A 66 6.82 14.10 0.90
CA ILE A 66 5.93 12.96 0.67
C ILE A 66 5.35 13.07 -0.73
N MET A 67 5.55 11.99 -1.51
CA MET A 67 5.00 11.88 -2.86
C MET A 67 3.78 10.96 -2.81
N VAL A 68 2.69 11.38 -3.43
CA VAL A 68 1.47 10.57 -3.51
C VAL A 68 1.48 9.87 -4.88
N PRO A 69 1.66 8.53 -4.89
CA PRO A 69 1.84 7.81 -6.16
C PRO A 69 0.75 8.04 -7.19
N SER A 70 -0.51 8.13 -6.76
CA SER A 70 -1.63 8.26 -7.69
C SER A 70 -1.71 9.60 -8.39
N GLU A 71 -1.03 10.64 -7.90
CA GLU A 71 -1.13 11.98 -8.49
C GLU A 71 -0.66 12.04 -9.93
N ASN A 72 0.36 11.27 -10.26
CA ASN A 72 0.93 11.27 -11.61
C ASN A 72 0.81 9.91 -12.29
N PHE A 73 0.01 9.02 -11.70
CA PHE A 73 -0.11 7.67 -12.22
C PHE A 73 -1.14 7.60 -13.33
N THR A 74 -0.73 7.04 -14.47
CA THR A 74 -1.63 6.66 -15.55
C THR A 74 -1.25 5.24 -15.95
N GLY A 75 -2.15 4.30 -15.74
CA GLY A 75 -1.84 2.92 -16.05
C GLY A 75 -3.00 1.99 -15.77
N THR A 76 -2.71 0.71 -15.81
CA THR A 76 -3.71 -0.34 -15.66
C THR A 76 -3.81 -0.81 -14.22
N PHE A 77 -4.88 -1.54 -13.91
CA PHE A 77 -5.02 -2.19 -12.62
C PHE A 77 -3.84 -3.12 -12.33
N LYS A 78 -3.36 -3.84 -13.34
CA LYS A 78 -2.22 -4.74 -13.18
C LYS A 78 -0.99 -4.00 -12.67
N GLU A 79 -0.73 -2.82 -13.22
CA GLU A 79 0.41 -2.01 -12.79
C GLU A 79 0.26 -1.53 -11.35
N VAL A 80 -0.94 -1.08 -10.97
CA VAL A 80 -1.22 -0.68 -9.58
C VAL A 80 -1.03 -1.87 -8.64
N ALA A 81 -1.60 -3.03 -9.00
CA ALA A 81 -1.50 -4.23 -8.19
C ALA A 81 -0.04 -4.63 -7.99
N ASN A 82 0.78 -4.57 -9.04
CA ASN A 82 2.19 -4.89 -8.93
C ASN A 82 2.92 -3.94 -7.99
N GLN A 83 2.61 -2.64 -8.06
CA GLN A 83 3.23 -1.65 -7.18
C GLN A 83 2.79 -1.84 -5.72
N LEU A 84 1.51 -2.12 -5.51
CA LEU A 84 0.98 -2.38 -4.18
C LEU A 84 1.66 -3.60 -3.55
N LEU A 85 1.75 -4.70 -4.29
CA LEU A 85 2.37 -5.92 -3.78
C LEU A 85 3.86 -5.74 -3.53
N LEU A 86 4.54 -4.98 -4.39
CA LEU A 86 5.94 -4.64 -4.18
C LEU A 86 6.12 -3.86 -2.87
N GLN A 87 5.25 -2.88 -2.62
CA GLN A 87 5.29 -2.10 -1.39
C GLN A 87 5.04 -2.99 -0.16
N ASN A 88 4.10 -3.94 -0.27
CA ASN A 88 3.85 -4.88 0.82
C ASN A 88 5.09 -5.72 1.14
N LYS A 89 5.82 -6.17 0.11
CA LYS A 89 7.06 -6.92 0.30
C LYS A 89 8.14 -6.07 0.95
N GLN A 90 8.22 -4.80 0.58
CA GLN A 90 9.18 -3.87 1.18
C GLN A 90 8.94 -3.74 2.69
N TRP A 91 7.67 -3.68 3.11
CA TRP A 91 7.33 -3.65 4.53
C TRP A 91 7.82 -4.90 5.26
N ILE A 92 7.58 -6.08 4.67
CA ILE A 92 8.03 -7.34 5.28
C ILE A 92 9.54 -7.35 5.43
N GLU A 93 10.26 -6.97 4.38
CA GLU A 93 11.72 -6.95 4.39
C GLU A 93 12.25 -5.97 5.44
N TRP A 94 11.68 -4.77 5.49
CA TRP A 94 12.08 -3.77 6.45
C TRP A 94 11.88 -4.26 7.89
N ILE A 95 10.72 -4.84 8.18
CA ILE A 95 10.43 -5.37 9.51
C ILE A 95 11.37 -6.50 9.85
N SER A 96 11.64 -7.41 8.90
CA SER A 96 12.55 -8.54 9.11
C SER A 96 13.94 -8.10 9.49
N ASN A 97 14.40 -6.99 8.95
CA ASN A 97 15.76 -6.49 9.18
C ASN A 97 15.84 -5.47 10.33
N ALA A 98 14.70 -5.01 10.84
CA ALA A 98 14.67 -4.02 11.90
C ALA A 98 14.98 -4.66 13.25
N GLN A 99 15.59 -3.89 14.14
CA GLN A 99 15.83 -4.33 15.52
C GLN A 99 14.57 -4.06 16.35
N GLU A 100 14.34 -4.89 17.35
CA GLU A 100 13.15 -4.82 18.18
C GLU A 100 12.94 -3.42 18.80
N HIS A 101 14.02 -2.79 19.24
CA HIS A 101 13.90 -1.49 19.90
C HIS A 101 13.41 -0.39 18.95
N MET A 102 13.56 -0.56 17.65
CA MET A 102 13.09 0.43 16.67
C MET A 102 11.57 0.61 16.69
N PHE A 103 10.84 -0.40 17.14
CA PHE A 103 9.38 -0.34 17.21
C PHE A 103 8.89 0.38 18.46
N GLN A 104 9.80 0.75 19.35
CA GLN A 104 9.48 1.47 20.57
C GLN A 104 9.80 2.96 20.46
N HIS A 105 10.45 3.37 19.39
CA HIS A 105 10.76 4.78 19.17
C HIS A 105 9.53 5.55 18.72
N GLU A 106 9.36 6.71 19.32
CA GLU A 106 8.39 7.66 18.83
C GLU A 106 8.99 8.40 17.65
N PHE A 107 8.15 8.75 16.69
CA PHE A 107 8.58 9.66 15.63
C PHE A 107 7.46 10.64 15.37
N ILE A 108 7.85 11.86 14.97
CA ILE A 108 6.93 12.93 14.68
C ILE A 108 6.85 13.10 13.18
N TYR A 109 5.65 13.20 12.66
CA TYR A 109 5.43 13.45 11.24
C TYR A 109 4.40 14.57 11.07
N LEU A 110 4.48 15.24 9.93
CA LEU A 110 3.50 16.24 9.59
C LEU A 110 2.31 15.58 8.89
N ASN A 111 1.13 15.93 9.35
CA ASN A 111 -0.09 15.47 8.71
C ASN A 111 -0.14 16.08 7.30
N SER A 112 -0.54 15.27 6.31
CA SER A 112 -0.61 15.69 4.92
C SER A 112 -1.61 16.82 4.67
N LYS A 113 -2.49 17.06 5.62
CA LYS A 113 -3.49 18.13 5.54
C LYS A 113 -2.99 19.46 6.10
N LYS A 114 -1.78 19.50 6.58
CA LYS A 114 -1.21 20.73 7.14
C LYS A 114 -0.20 21.36 6.22
#